data_4c06cefb80508831d6d77299c262b036
#
_entry.id   4c06cefb80508831d6d77299c262b036
#
_cell.length_a   1.000
_cell.length_b   1.000
_cell.length_c   1.000
_cell.angle_alpha   90.00
_cell.angle_beta   90.00
_cell.angle_gamma   90.00
#
_symmetry.space_group_name_H-M   'P 1'
#
loop_
_entity.id
_entity.type
_entity.pdbx_description
1 polymer ?
#
loop_
_entity_poly.entity_id
_entity_poly.type
_entity_poly.pdbx_seq_one_letter_code
_entity_poly.pdbx_strand_id
1 'polypeptide(L)'
;MEKTILLIGLGQFGYHMAVKMKELKSQVLGIDIDEERVNNCLPYLTSAKIADSTDEAFLRTLGVRNFDVCVVTISGNFQASLETTA
;
A
#
# COMPACT_ATOMS: atom_id res chain seq x y z
N MET A 1 -0.91 16.88 9.71
CA MET A 1 0.36 16.66 9.03
C MET A 1 0.20 15.45 8.10
N GLU A 2 0.44 15.66 6.83
CA GLU A 2 0.28 14.61 5.85
C GLU A 2 1.44 13.64 5.91
N LYS A 3 1.13 12.36 5.96
CA LYS A 3 2.14 11.31 5.88
C LYS A 3 1.99 10.57 4.56
N THR A 4 3.08 10.06 4.04
CA THR A 4 3.07 9.24 2.84
C THR A 4 3.17 7.79 3.25
N ILE A 5 2.23 6.99 2.76
CA ILE A 5 2.10 5.60 3.15
C ILE A 5 2.13 4.73 1.90
N LEU A 6 2.97 3.72 1.94
CA LEU A 6 2.99 2.68 0.91
C LEU A 6 2.22 1.48 1.44
N LEU A 7 1.13 1.15 0.76
CA LEU A 7 0.26 0.06 1.17
C LEU A 7 0.34 -1.06 0.13
N ILE A 8 0.95 -2.16 0.50
CA ILE A 8 1.13 -3.31 -0.37
C ILE A 8 0.13 -4.38 0.00
N GLY A 9 -0.72 -4.74 -0.95
CA GLY A 9 -1.81 -5.66 -0.71
C GLY A 9 -3.09 -4.90 -0.40
N LEU A 10 -4.07 -5.02 -1.29
CA LEU A 10 -5.33 -4.29 -1.19
C LEU A 10 -6.51 -5.24 -0.98
N GLY A 11 -6.26 -6.33 -0.26
CA GLY A 11 -7.31 -7.20 0.18
C GLY A 11 -8.17 -6.53 1.25
N GLN A 12 -8.94 -7.31 1.98
CA GLN A 12 -9.88 -6.76 2.94
C GLN A 12 -9.19 -5.86 3.98
N PHE A 13 -8.08 -6.30 4.51
CA PHE A 13 -7.34 -5.50 5.50
C PHE A 13 -6.78 -4.24 4.86
N GLY A 14 -6.18 -4.35 3.68
CA GLY A 14 -5.64 -3.20 2.98
C GLY A 14 -6.71 -2.17 2.64
N TYR A 15 -7.90 -2.64 2.26
CA TYR A 15 -9.02 -1.76 2.00
C TYR A 15 -9.37 -0.93 3.24
N HIS A 16 -9.51 -1.58 4.39
CA HIS A 16 -9.83 -0.87 5.63
C HIS A 16 -8.73 0.12 6.01
N MET A 17 -7.48 -0.26 5.81
CA MET A 17 -6.37 0.65 6.06
C MET A 17 -6.42 1.88 5.15
N ALA A 18 -6.72 1.68 3.87
CA ALA A 18 -6.81 2.79 2.92
C ALA A 18 -7.91 3.77 3.33
N VAL A 19 -9.07 3.26 3.71
CA VAL A 19 -10.17 4.11 4.17
C VAL A 19 -9.75 4.92 5.37
N LYS A 20 -9.11 4.27 6.33
CA LYS A 20 -8.68 4.94 7.56
C LYS A 20 -7.63 6.01 7.28
N MET A 21 -6.68 5.69 6.42
CA MET A 21 -5.63 6.65 6.10
C MET A 21 -6.18 7.87 5.36
N LYS A 22 -7.18 7.67 4.51
CA LYS A 22 -7.84 8.79 3.87
C LYS A 22 -8.53 9.70 4.88
N GLU A 23 -9.17 9.12 5.88
CA GLU A 23 -9.79 9.90 6.95
C GLU A 23 -8.77 10.75 7.68
N LEU A 24 -7.55 10.24 7.81
CA LEU A 24 -6.44 10.94 8.47
C LEU A 24 -5.72 11.88 7.52
N LYS A 25 -6.21 12.03 6.30
CA LYS A 25 -5.64 12.91 5.27
C LYS A 25 -4.21 12.55 4.91
N SER A 26 -3.88 11.27 4.97
CA SER A 26 -2.58 10.77 4.55
C SER A 26 -2.58 10.50 3.06
N GLN A 27 -1.39 10.56 2.45
CA GLN A 27 -1.23 10.17 1.06
C GLN A 27 -0.88 8.69 1.01
N VAL A 28 -1.63 7.93 0.24
CA VAL A 28 -1.47 6.48 0.17
C VAL A 28 -1.20 6.05 -1.26
N LEU A 29 -0.09 5.35 -1.47
CA LEU A 29 0.14 4.62 -2.71
C LEU A 29 -0.20 3.15 -2.45
N GLY A 30 -1.20 2.64 -3.15
CA GLY A 30 -1.62 1.26 -3.01
C GLY A 30 -1.09 0.41 -4.15
N ILE A 31 -0.68 -0.80 -3.84
CA ILE A 31 -0.14 -1.74 -4.81
C ILE A 31 -0.77 -3.10 -4.60
N ASP A 32 -1.24 -3.70 -5.67
CA ASP A 32 -1.72 -5.08 -5.65
C ASP A 32 -1.52 -5.66 -7.04
N ILE A 33 -1.39 -6.97 -7.10
CA ILE A 33 -1.30 -7.67 -8.38
C ILE A 33 -2.69 -7.82 -9.01
N ASP A 34 -3.73 -7.74 -8.22
CA ASP A 34 -5.11 -7.89 -8.67
C ASP A 34 -5.72 -6.54 -9.02
N GLU A 35 -6.01 -6.34 -10.29
CA GLU A 35 -6.59 -5.09 -10.78
C GLU A 35 -7.91 -4.76 -10.10
N GLU A 36 -8.74 -5.77 -9.84
CA GLU A 36 -10.03 -5.55 -9.20
C GLU A 36 -9.87 -4.98 -7.80
N ARG A 37 -8.91 -5.50 -7.05
CA ARG A 37 -8.62 -4.97 -5.72
C ARG A 37 -8.13 -3.54 -5.76
N VAL A 38 -7.29 -3.23 -6.73
CA VAL A 38 -6.81 -1.88 -6.93
C VAL A 38 -7.99 -0.94 -7.21
N ASN A 39 -8.88 -1.35 -8.10
CA ASN A 39 -10.03 -0.53 -8.47
C ASN A 39 -10.96 -0.28 -7.29
N ASN A 40 -11.13 -1.27 -6.43
CA ASN A 40 -11.98 -1.12 -5.25
C ASN A 40 -11.43 -0.12 -4.24
N CYS A 41 -10.13 0.04 -4.21
CA CYS A 41 -9.48 0.94 -3.27
C CYS A 41 -9.18 2.32 -3.85
N LEU A 42 -9.31 2.49 -5.17
CA LEU A 42 -8.95 3.75 -5.82
C LEU A 42 -9.52 5.00 -5.15
N PRO A 43 -10.80 5.02 -4.74
CA PRO A 43 -11.34 6.23 -4.12
C PRO A 43 -10.64 6.64 -2.83
N TYR A 44 -9.92 5.73 -2.22
CA TYR A 44 -9.25 5.96 -0.94
C TYR A 44 -7.74 6.10 -1.08
N LEU A 45 -7.22 6.00 -2.30
CA LEU A 45 -5.79 6.06 -2.56
C LEU A 45 -5.45 7.36 -3.27
N THR A 46 -4.28 7.90 -2.95
CA THR A 46 -3.73 9.04 -3.70
C THR A 46 -3.28 8.58 -5.08
N SER A 47 -2.66 7.41 -5.13
CA SER A 47 -2.30 6.76 -6.38
C SER A 47 -2.27 5.26 -6.16
N ALA A 48 -2.28 4.52 -7.25
CA ALA A 48 -2.30 3.07 -7.20
C ALA A 48 -1.53 2.49 -8.37
N LYS A 49 -0.96 1.31 -8.15
CA LYS A 49 -0.27 0.57 -9.21
C LYS A 49 -0.61 -0.90 -9.14
N ILE A 50 -0.74 -1.50 -10.30
CA ILE A 50 -0.94 -2.94 -10.43
C ILE A 50 0.42 -3.55 -10.70
N ALA A 51 0.97 -4.25 -9.72
CA ALA A 51 2.30 -4.82 -9.85
C ALA A 51 2.51 -5.91 -8.81
N ASP A 52 3.53 -6.74 -9.06
CA ASP A 52 3.92 -7.79 -8.14
C ASP A 52 4.83 -7.21 -7.07
N SER A 53 4.38 -7.24 -5.84
CA SER A 53 5.13 -6.70 -4.72
C SER A 53 6.38 -7.51 -4.37
N THR A 54 6.54 -8.70 -4.96
CA THR A 54 7.76 -9.48 -4.76
C THR A 54 8.88 -9.05 -5.68
N ASP A 55 8.62 -8.18 -6.64
CA ASP A 55 9.62 -7.69 -7.58
C ASP A 55 10.45 -6.58 -6.92
N GLU A 56 11.68 -6.90 -6.55
CA GLU A 56 12.59 -5.94 -5.92
C GLU A 56 12.89 -4.74 -6.82
N ALA A 57 13.04 -4.98 -8.11
CA ALA A 57 13.33 -3.89 -9.04
C ALA A 57 12.19 -2.87 -9.05
N PHE A 58 10.96 -3.38 -9.05
CA PHE A 58 9.79 -2.52 -8.99
C PHE A 58 9.76 -1.70 -7.69
N LEU A 59 10.01 -2.36 -6.56
CA LEU A 59 10.02 -1.68 -5.28
C LEU A 59 11.09 -0.59 -5.22
N ARG A 60 12.23 -0.82 -5.83
CA ARG A 60 13.29 0.18 -5.90
C ARG A 60 12.86 1.39 -6.72
N THR A 61 12.14 1.17 -7.82
CA THR A 61 11.68 2.29 -8.65
C THR A 61 10.65 3.15 -7.93
N LEU A 62 9.95 2.59 -6.97
CA LEU A 62 8.98 3.36 -6.17
C LEU A 62 9.65 4.28 -5.16
N GLY A 63 10.91 4.06 -4.86
CA GLY A 63 11.57 4.84 -3.81
C GLY A 63 10.96 4.58 -2.45
N VAL A 64 11.00 3.33 -2.01
CA VAL A 64 10.39 2.92 -0.73
C VAL A 64 10.84 3.80 0.44
N ARG A 65 12.06 4.33 0.37
CA ARG A 65 12.59 5.21 1.42
C ARG A 65 11.90 6.55 1.50
N ASN A 66 11.15 6.93 0.47
CA ASN A 66 10.44 8.21 0.44
C ASN A 66 9.10 8.14 1.16
N PHE A 67 8.71 6.99 1.65
CA PHE A 67 7.46 6.82 2.37
C PHE A 67 7.70 6.80 3.87
N ASP A 68 6.81 7.46 4.59
CA ASP A 68 6.91 7.49 6.06
C ASP A 68 6.58 6.14 6.67
N VAL A 69 5.64 5.42 6.06
CA VAL A 69 5.19 4.12 6.55
C VAL A 69 5.00 3.18 5.39
N CYS A 70 5.48 1.95 5.54
CA CYS A 70 5.22 0.89 4.58
C CYS A 70 4.42 -0.21 5.28
N VAL A 71 3.26 -0.53 4.74
CA VAL A 71 2.41 -1.57 5.28
C VAL A 71 2.28 -2.68 4.25
N VAL A 72 2.64 -3.89 4.64
CA VAL A 72 2.53 -5.05 3.76
C VAL A 72 1.43 -5.94 4.30
N THR A 73 0.38 -6.11 3.51
CA THR A 73 -0.70 -7.03 3.84
C THR A 73 -0.76 -8.11 2.78
N ILE A 74 -0.70 -9.35 3.19
CA ILE A 74 -0.76 -10.47 2.26
C ILE A 74 -2.03 -11.24 2.56
N SER A 75 -2.89 -11.37 1.55
CA SER A 75 -4.12 -12.12 1.71
C SER A 75 -3.81 -13.60 1.85
N GLY A 76 -4.41 -14.25 2.85
CA GLY A 76 -4.24 -15.68 3.09
C GLY A 76 -3.23 -16.01 4.16
N ASN A 77 -2.18 -15.24 4.31
CA ASN A 77 -1.24 -15.38 5.41
C ASN A 77 -1.11 -14.03 6.07
N PHE A 78 -1.65 -13.97 7.25
CA PHE A 78 -1.65 -12.73 7.99
C PHE A 78 -0.26 -12.49 8.55
N GLN A 79 0.56 -11.84 7.77
CA GLN A 79 1.81 -11.31 8.29
C GLN A 79 1.82 -9.83 8.03
N ALA A 80 1.48 -9.10 9.04
CA ALA A 80 1.72 -7.68 9.02
C ALA A 80 3.17 -7.48 9.41
N SER A 81 4.04 -7.34 8.44
CA SER A 81 5.38 -6.92 8.77
C SER A 81 5.44 -5.43 8.53
N LEU A 82 5.57 -4.74 9.61
CA LEU A 82 6.00 -3.37 9.59
C LEU A 82 7.48 -3.39 9.33
N GLU A 83 7.87 -3.33 8.07
CA GLU A 83 9.25 -3.11 7.79
C GLU A 83 9.50 -1.63 7.65
N THR A 84 10.03 -1.09 8.70
CA THR A 84 10.76 0.12 8.55
C THR A 84 12.07 -0.25 7.88
N THR A 85 12.11 -0.16 6.62
CA THR A 85 13.41 -0.17 5.98
C THR A 85 14.05 1.16 6.21
N ALA A 86 14.95 1.10 7.07
CA ALA A 86 15.90 2.18 7.09
C ALA A 86 16.65 2.15 5.75
#